data_677a5526a2b574871b0511be7c953ed1
#
_entry.id   677a5526a2b574871b0511be7c953ed1
#
_cell.length_a   1.000
_cell.length_b   1.000
_cell.length_c   1.000
_cell.angle_alpha   90.00
_cell.angle_beta   90.00
_cell.angle_gamma   90.00
#
_symmetry.space_group_name_H-M   'P 1'
#
loop_
_entity.id
_entity.type
_entity.pdbx_description
1 polymer ?
#
loop_
_entity_poly.entity_id
_entity_poly.type
_entity_poly.pdbx_seq_one_letter_code
_entity_poly.pdbx_strand_id
1 'polypeptide(L)'
;ALAEDPHVDVVYIATPHTLHHENTLLCLRAGKHVLCEKPFALNTAQLTEMVSAAQRHQLFLMEAMWMRFIPVLRELQRRLANNEIGEVRMLQADFGFRAPFDPSSRLFNLDLAGGALLDIGIYPLAFAMLLLGEPAEIASVAHKAPTGVDEQSAYVLRHAQGQISVLASALRTQTSMSAYVYGTHGQIHLPKQFWRAKEMIVQPRNKAPQHVHLPYDG
;
A
#
# COMPACT_ATOMS: atom_id res chain seq x y z
N ALA A 1 -3.20 -20.12 -24.62
CA ALA A 1 -2.32 -19.55 -23.59
C ALA A 1 -2.87 -19.84 -22.19
N LEU A 2 -2.18 -19.37 -21.13
CA LEU A 2 -2.54 -19.66 -19.73
C LEU A 2 -4.03 -19.38 -19.41
N ALA A 3 -4.55 -18.26 -19.88
CA ALA A 3 -5.96 -17.89 -19.65
C ALA A 3 -6.99 -18.87 -20.26
N GLU A 4 -6.61 -19.60 -21.26
CA GLU A 4 -7.49 -20.55 -21.98
C GLU A 4 -7.33 -22.00 -21.47
N ASP A 5 -6.38 -22.25 -20.57
CA ASP A 5 -6.14 -23.59 -20.02
C ASP A 5 -7.29 -24.00 -19.10
N PRO A 6 -8.02 -25.10 -19.41
CA PRO A 6 -9.15 -25.54 -18.60
C PRO A 6 -8.77 -26.05 -17.19
N HIS A 7 -7.48 -26.33 -16.95
CA HIS A 7 -6.97 -26.78 -15.67
C HIS A 7 -6.50 -25.65 -14.76
N VAL A 8 -6.65 -24.38 -15.19
CA VAL A 8 -6.30 -23.19 -14.42
C VAL A 8 -7.58 -22.53 -13.92
N ASP A 9 -7.75 -22.42 -12.60
CA ASP A 9 -8.91 -21.75 -11.97
C ASP A 9 -8.61 -20.30 -11.63
N VAL A 10 -7.37 -19.99 -11.24
CA VAL A 10 -6.95 -18.66 -10.80
C VAL A 10 -5.61 -18.28 -11.42
N VAL A 11 -5.48 -17.02 -11.82
CA VAL A 11 -4.23 -16.47 -12.38
C VAL A 11 -3.67 -15.39 -11.45
N TYR A 12 -2.40 -15.54 -11.08
CA TYR A 12 -1.64 -14.49 -10.42
C TYR A 12 -0.92 -13.64 -11.47
N ILE A 13 -1.26 -12.35 -11.52
CA ILE A 13 -0.69 -11.40 -12.47
C ILE A 13 0.43 -10.63 -11.78
N ALA A 14 1.67 -10.85 -12.22
CA ALA A 14 2.89 -10.20 -11.75
C ALA A 14 3.68 -9.56 -12.91
N THR A 15 2.97 -9.06 -13.90
CA THR A 15 3.54 -8.34 -15.06
C THR A 15 3.95 -6.90 -14.65
N PRO A 16 4.62 -6.12 -15.52
CA PRO A 16 4.80 -4.69 -15.28
C PRO A 16 3.47 -3.96 -15.07
N HIS A 17 3.48 -2.88 -14.29
CA HIS A 17 2.30 -2.11 -13.88
C HIS A 17 1.35 -1.77 -15.04
N THR A 18 1.92 -1.39 -16.18
CA THR A 18 1.17 -1.00 -17.39
C THR A 18 0.34 -2.12 -18.01
N LEU A 19 0.66 -3.38 -17.69
CA LEU A 19 -0.01 -4.57 -18.22
C LEU A 19 -1.04 -5.18 -17.27
N HIS A 20 -1.14 -4.68 -16.03
CA HIS A 20 -2.07 -5.22 -15.04
C HIS A 20 -3.52 -5.18 -15.53
N HIS A 21 -3.96 -4.04 -16.05
CA HIS A 21 -5.31 -3.84 -16.56
C HIS A 21 -5.66 -4.80 -17.71
N GLU A 22 -4.83 -4.81 -18.75
CA GLU A 22 -5.07 -5.64 -19.95
C GLU A 22 -5.09 -7.13 -19.59
N ASN A 23 -4.08 -7.59 -18.84
CA ASN A 23 -3.96 -8.99 -18.46
C ASN A 23 -5.08 -9.43 -17.51
N THR A 24 -5.52 -8.56 -16.61
CA THR A 24 -6.67 -8.83 -15.74
C THR A 24 -7.93 -9.02 -16.54
N LEU A 25 -8.23 -8.11 -17.47
CA LEU A 25 -9.41 -8.23 -18.34
C LEU A 25 -9.36 -9.48 -19.23
N LEU A 26 -8.17 -9.82 -19.75
CA LEU A 26 -7.97 -11.04 -20.53
C LEU A 26 -8.36 -12.29 -19.73
N CYS A 27 -7.86 -12.40 -18.49
CA CYS A 27 -8.15 -13.54 -17.63
C CYS A 27 -9.62 -13.61 -17.20
N LEU A 28 -10.22 -12.46 -16.83
CA LEU A 28 -11.64 -12.40 -16.44
C LEU A 28 -12.57 -12.77 -17.59
N ARG A 29 -12.29 -12.31 -18.82
CA ARG A 29 -13.06 -12.69 -20.03
C ARG A 29 -12.95 -14.18 -20.34
N ALA A 30 -11.85 -14.82 -19.97
CA ALA A 30 -11.63 -16.25 -20.10
C ALA A 30 -12.20 -17.07 -18.92
N GLY A 31 -12.95 -16.45 -18.00
CA GLY A 31 -13.57 -17.11 -16.85
C GLY A 31 -12.63 -17.43 -15.70
N LYS A 32 -11.46 -16.79 -15.61
CA LYS A 32 -10.47 -17.05 -14.56
C LYS A 32 -10.59 -16.06 -13.42
N HIS A 33 -10.46 -16.55 -12.18
CA HIS A 33 -10.24 -15.71 -11.02
C HIS A 33 -8.88 -15.02 -11.11
N VAL A 34 -8.73 -13.83 -10.51
CA VAL A 34 -7.49 -13.06 -10.62
C VAL A 34 -7.02 -12.53 -9.27
N LEU A 35 -5.74 -12.75 -9.00
CA LEU A 35 -4.95 -12.02 -8.02
C LEU A 35 -3.94 -11.17 -8.79
N CYS A 36 -4.02 -9.85 -8.70
CA CYS A 36 -3.16 -8.94 -9.46
C CYS A 36 -2.22 -8.19 -8.53
N GLU A 37 -0.94 -8.10 -8.88
CA GLU A 37 0.06 -7.33 -8.13
C GLU A 37 -0.32 -5.86 -7.97
N LYS A 38 0.24 -5.27 -6.91
CA LYS A 38 0.17 -3.83 -6.68
C LYS A 38 1.15 -3.08 -7.63
N PRO A 39 0.83 -1.85 -8.03
CA PRO A 39 -0.46 -1.19 -7.91
C PRO A 39 -1.49 -1.86 -8.80
N PHE A 40 -2.70 -1.99 -8.32
CA PHE A 40 -3.75 -2.75 -9.02
C PHE A 40 -4.03 -2.24 -10.43
N ALA A 41 -4.06 -0.93 -10.59
CA ALA A 41 -4.24 -0.23 -11.87
C ALA A 41 -3.52 1.12 -11.84
N LEU A 42 -3.32 1.75 -12.98
CA LEU A 42 -2.67 3.06 -13.09
C LEU A 42 -3.61 4.23 -12.79
N ASN A 43 -4.91 4.01 -12.90
CA ASN A 43 -5.93 5.03 -12.67
C ASN A 43 -7.30 4.42 -12.36
N THR A 44 -8.20 5.27 -11.88
CA THR A 44 -9.56 4.87 -11.49
C THR A 44 -10.38 4.30 -12.67
N ALA A 45 -10.19 4.78 -13.88
CA ALA A 45 -10.94 4.26 -15.05
C ALA A 45 -10.59 2.79 -15.32
N GLN A 46 -9.30 2.45 -15.34
CA GLN A 46 -8.83 1.06 -15.44
C GLN A 46 -9.35 0.19 -14.30
N LEU A 47 -9.25 0.68 -13.07
CA LEU A 47 -9.75 -0.03 -11.88
C LEU A 47 -11.24 -0.33 -12.00
N THR A 48 -12.03 0.68 -12.38
CA THR A 48 -13.49 0.54 -12.53
C THR A 48 -13.85 -0.50 -13.59
N GLU A 49 -13.13 -0.52 -14.71
CA GLU A 49 -13.34 -1.52 -15.76
C GLU A 49 -13.03 -2.94 -15.27
N MET A 50 -11.91 -3.14 -14.57
CA MET A 50 -11.53 -4.44 -14.00
C MET A 50 -12.57 -4.94 -12.99
N VAL A 51 -12.97 -4.10 -12.04
CA VAL A 51 -13.98 -4.45 -11.02
C VAL A 51 -15.32 -4.77 -11.67
N SER A 52 -15.77 -3.95 -12.64
CA SER A 52 -17.02 -4.17 -13.35
C SER A 52 -17.00 -5.47 -14.19
N ALA A 53 -15.85 -5.80 -14.78
CA ALA A 53 -15.68 -7.06 -15.50
C ALA A 53 -15.77 -8.27 -14.55
N ALA A 54 -15.08 -8.22 -13.40
CA ALA A 54 -15.14 -9.27 -12.41
C ALA A 54 -16.58 -9.51 -11.88
N GLN A 55 -17.29 -8.42 -11.58
CA GLN A 55 -18.70 -8.48 -11.15
C GLN A 55 -19.62 -9.09 -12.21
N ARG A 56 -19.52 -8.64 -13.48
CA ARG A 56 -20.33 -9.18 -14.59
C ARG A 56 -20.13 -10.68 -14.80
N HIS A 57 -18.89 -11.16 -14.65
CA HIS A 57 -18.54 -12.57 -14.81
C HIS A 57 -18.66 -13.38 -13.52
N GLN A 58 -19.03 -12.74 -12.39
CA GLN A 58 -19.10 -13.37 -11.05
C GLN A 58 -17.79 -14.04 -10.63
N LEU A 59 -16.67 -13.40 -10.93
CA LEU A 59 -15.33 -13.91 -10.67
C LEU A 59 -14.67 -13.16 -9.50
N PHE A 60 -13.81 -13.87 -8.78
CA PHE A 60 -12.96 -13.27 -7.75
C PHE A 60 -11.89 -12.39 -8.41
N LEU A 61 -11.72 -11.19 -7.87
CA LEU A 61 -10.66 -10.25 -8.26
C LEU A 61 -10.14 -9.57 -7.01
N MET A 62 -8.82 -9.63 -6.79
CA MET A 62 -8.17 -9.01 -5.63
C MET A 62 -6.84 -8.39 -6.02
N GLU A 63 -6.55 -7.21 -5.43
CA GLU A 63 -5.20 -6.63 -5.43
C GLU A 63 -4.30 -7.38 -4.45
N ALA A 64 -3.08 -7.72 -4.86
CA ALA A 64 -2.08 -8.36 -4.02
C ALA A 64 -1.39 -7.36 -3.06
N MET A 65 -2.17 -6.54 -2.35
CA MET A 65 -1.66 -5.70 -1.26
C MET A 65 -1.41 -6.56 -0.01
N TRP A 66 -0.41 -7.41 -0.10
CA TRP A 66 -0.07 -8.45 0.87
C TRP A 66 0.17 -7.94 2.29
N MET A 67 0.63 -6.69 2.43
CA MET A 67 0.81 -6.01 3.71
C MET A 67 -0.42 -6.12 4.62
N ARG A 68 -1.63 -6.11 4.08
CA ARG A 68 -2.89 -6.18 4.83
C ARG A 68 -3.07 -7.49 5.60
N PHE A 69 -2.30 -8.52 5.27
CA PHE A 69 -2.45 -9.87 5.81
C PHE A 69 -1.39 -10.24 6.84
N ILE A 70 -0.35 -9.40 7.06
CA ILE A 70 0.70 -9.70 8.02
C ILE A 70 0.17 -9.66 9.46
N PRO A 71 0.65 -10.56 10.35
CA PRO A 71 0.12 -10.68 11.72
C PRO A 71 0.19 -9.41 12.55
N VAL A 72 1.29 -8.65 12.42
CA VAL A 72 1.49 -7.40 13.17
C VAL A 72 0.43 -6.36 12.81
N LEU A 73 0.01 -6.22 11.55
CA LEU A 73 -1.04 -5.25 11.18
C LEU A 73 -2.43 -5.69 11.65
N ARG A 74 -2.71 -6.98 11.67
CA ARG A 74 -3.95 -7.51 12.27
C ARG A 74 -4.01 -7.24 13.76
N GLU A 75 -2.90 -7.46 14.46
CA GLU A 75 -2.78 -7.16 15.89
C GLU A 75 -2.87 -5.66 16.16
N LEU A 76 -2.25 -4.81 15.33
CA LEU A 76 -2.40 -3.35 15.39
C LEU A 76 -3.88 -2.94 15.31
N GLN A 77 -4.61 -3.44 14.31
CA GLN A 77 -6.05 -3.16 14.16
C GLN A 77 -6.85 -3.61 15.40
N ARG A 78 -6.57 -4.80 15.94
CA ARG A 78 -7.20 -5.29 17.17
C ARG A 78 -6.97 -4.37 18.37
N ARG A 79 -5.74 -3.86 18.53
CA ARG A 79 -5.39 -2.93 19.63
C ARG A 79 -6.06 -1.58 19.47
N LEU A 80 -6.13 -1.06 18.24
CA LEU A 80 -6.88 0.17 17.97
C LEU A 80 -8.37 0.00 18.26
N ALA A 81 -8.97 -1.12 17.85
CA ALA A 81 -10.37 -1.45 18.15
C ALA A 81 -10.63 -1.57 19.68
N ASN A 82 -9.64 -2.02 20.45
CA ASN A 82 -9.69 -2.06 21.91
C ASN A 82 -9.35 -0.71 22.59
N ASN A 83 -9.15 0.34 21.82
CA ASN A 83 -8.87 1.70 22.31
C ASN A 83 -7.61 1.80 23.20
N GLU A 84 -6.59 0.95 22.98
CA GLU A 84 -5.40 0.87 23.83
C GLU A 84 -4.54 2.15 23.86
N ILE A 85 -4.58 2.95 22.80
CA ILE A 85 -3.92 4.25 22.73
C ILE A 85 -4.90 5.43 22.73
N GLY A 86 -6.17 5.16 23.03
CA GLY A 86 -7.25 6.16 22.93
C GLY A 86 -7.64 6.43 21.48
N GLU A 87 -8.31 7.54 21.27
CA GLU A 87 -8.76 7.96 19.95
C GLU A 87 -7.55 8.30 19.03
N VAL A 88 -7.46 7.68 17.88
CA VAL A 88 -6.38 7.97 16.91
C VAL A 88 -6.56 9.39 16.38
N ARG A 89 -5.48 10.17 16.39
CA ARG A 89 -5.46 11.56 15.89
C ARG A 89 -4.55 11.76 14.71
N MET A 90 -3.41 11.07 14.67
CA MET A 90 -2.43 11.24 13.61
C MET A 90 -1.79 9.89 13.23
N LEU A 91 -1.42 9.77 11.97
CA LEU A 91 -0.62 8.68 11.43
C LEU A 91 0.54 9.26 10.64
N GLN A 92 1.73 8.69 10.79
CA GLN A 92 2.89 9.00 9.99
C GLN A 92 3.46 7.70 9.42
N ALA A 93 3.83 7.68 8.14
CA ALA A 93 4.53 6.56 7.53
C ALA A 93 5.35 7.02 6.34
N ASP A 94 6.50 6.40 6.14
CA ASP A 94 7.36 6.69 5.02
C ASP A 94 7.96 5.42 4.40
N PHE A 95 8.18 5.47 3.09
CA PHE A 95 8.92 4.44 2.39
C PHE A 95 9.87 5.09 1.40
N GLY A 96 11.15 5.06 1.68
CA GLY A 96 12.18 5.58 0.78
C GLY A 96 13.44 4.72 0.81
N PHE A 97 14.00 4.45 -0.35
CA PHE A 97 15.29 3.79 -0.49
C PHE A 97 16.12 4.46 -1.59
N ARG A 98 17.42 4.28 -1.53
CA ARG A 98 18.33 4.85 -2.52
C ARG A 98 18.58 3.88 -3.67
N ALA A 99 17.86 4.09 -4.80
CA ALA A 99 18.15 3.45 -6.07
C ALA A 99 19.17 4.28 -6.88
N PRO A 100 20.07 3.66 -7.63
CA PRO A 100 20.81 4.34 -8.71
C PRO A 100 19.81 4.89 -9.73
N PHE A 101 20.10 6.09 -10.27
CA PHE A 101 19.29 6.61 -11.36
C PHE A 101 19.62 5.88 -12.66
N ASP A 102 18.63 5.20 -13.21
CA ASP A 102 18.67 4.56 -14.51
C ASP A 102 17.32 4.81 -15.22
N PRO A 103 17.30 5.66 -16.26
CA PRO A 103 16.07 6.02 -16.96
C PRO A 103 15.39 4.84 -17.67
N SER A 104 16.11 3.73 -17.91
CA SER A 104 15.55 2.52 -18.52
C SER A 104 14.93 1.56 -17.52
N SER A 105 15.26 1.71 -16.24
CA SER A 105 14.73 0.84 -15.19
C SER A 105 13.24 1.06 -14.95
N ARG A 106 12.52 0.04 -14.49
CA ARG A 106 11.09 0.14 -14.15
C ARG A 106 10.77 1.23 -13.12
N LEU A 107 11.74 1.66 -12.32
CA LEU A 107 11.54 2.68 -11.29
C LEU A 107 11.47 4.09 -11.89
N PHE A 108 12.24 4.36 -12.96
CA PHE A 108 12.39 5.69 -13.53
C PHE A 108 11.83 5.81 -14.95
N ASN A 109 11.37 4.72 -15.55
CA ASN A 109 10.79 4.74 -16.89
C ASN A 109 9.29 5.08 -16.82
N LEU A 110 8.90 6.21 -17.44
CA LEU A 110 7.51 6.67 -17.49
C LEU A 110 6.60 5.70 -18.26
N ASP A 111 7.11 5.11 -19.34
CA ASP A 111 6.34 4.16 -20.18
C ASP A 111 6.06 2.83 -19.45
N LEU A 112 6.79 2.54 -18.37
CA LEU A 112 6.56 1.41 -17.48
C LEU A 112 5.76 1.79 -16.22
N ALA A 113 5.21 3.01 -16.17
CA ALA A 113 4.54 3.57 -14.99
C ALA A 113 5.44 3.53 -13.74
N GLY A 114 6.71 3.95 -13.89
CA GLY A 114 7.64 4.15 -12.80
C GLY A 114 7.18 5.29 -11.88
N GLY A 115 7.96 5.53 -10.86
CA GLY A 115 7.71 6.58 -9.87
C GLY A 115 7.55 6.05 -8.46
N ALA A 116 7.83 6.92 -7.50
CA ALA A 116 7.79 6.60 -6.08
C ALA A 116 6.36 6.28 -5.61
N LEU A 117 5.36 7.02 -6.07
CA LEU A 117 3.97 6.86 -5.64
C LEU A 117 3.45 5.44 -5.93
N LEU A 118 3.53 5.00 -7.18
CA LEU A 118 2.95 3.72 -7.60
C LEU A 118 3.76 2.52 -7.10
N ASP A 119 5.09 2.61 -7.03
CA ASP A 119 5.89 1.46 -6.61
C ASP A 119 5.92 1.29 -5.10
N ILE A 120 6.16 2.35 -4.34
CA ILE A 120 6.36 2.29 -2.89
C ILE A 120 5.44 3.20 -2.07
N GLY A 121 5.00 4.34 -2.60
CA GLY A 121 4.08 5.26 -1.93
C GLY A 121 2.70 4.64 -1.68
N ILE A 122 2.33 3.64 -2.47
CA ILE A 122 1.11 2.87 -2.26
C ILE A 122 1.07 2.16 -0.89
N TYR A 123 2.24 1.80 -0.30
CA TYR A 123 2.28 1.15 1.01
C TYR A 123 1.88 2.09 2.16
N PRO A 124 2.48 3.29 2.34
CA PRO A 124 1.99 4.24 3.35
C PRO A 124 0.55 4.69 3.10
N LEU A 125 0.12 4.83 1.83
CA LEU A 125 -1.28 5.13 1.50
C LEU A 125 -2.22 3.99 1.92
N ALA A 126 -1.90 2.74 1.55
CA ALA A 126 -2.69 1.57 1.92
C ALA A 126 -2.74 1.37 3.45
N PHE A 127 -1.65 1.70 4.16
CA PHE A 127 -1.60 1.66 5.63
C PHE A 127 -2.54 2.69 6.26
N ALA A 128 -2.51 3.93 5.78
CA ALA A 128 -3.42 4.99 6.25
C ALA A 128 -4.89 4.62 5.97
N MET A 129 -5.21 4.15 4.76
CA MET A 129 -6.56 3.74 4.39
C MET A 129 -7.04 2.51 5.16
N LEU A 130 -6.14 1.56 5.47
CA LEU A 130 -6.47 0.38 6.27
C LEU A 130 -6.92 0.73 7.69
N LEU A 131 -6.32 1.76 8.29
CA LEU A 131 -6.55 2.14 9.68
C LEU A 131 -7.58 3.25 9.86
N LEU A 132 -7.67 4.19 8.90
CA LEU A 132 -8.45 5.42 9.04
C LEU A 132 -9.54 5.59 7.97
N GLY A 133 -9.62 4.65 7.02
CA GLY A 133 -10.56 4.72 5.90
C GLY A 133 -10.18 5.74 4.83
N GLU A 134 -11.10 6.01 3.92
CA GLU A 134 -10.89 6.94 2.81
C GLU A 134 -10.66 8.38 3.30
N PRO A 135 -9.72 9.12 2.69
CA PRO A 135 -9.50 10.52 3.01
C PRO A 135 -10.62 11.39 2.44
N ALA A 136 -11.04 12.39 3.22
CA ALA A 136 -11.96 13.43 2.79
C ALA A 136 -11.25 14.58 2.07
N GLU A 137 -9.94 14.74 2.29
CA GLU A 137 -9.12 15.79 1.67
C GLU A 137 -7.68 15.31 1.50
N ILE A 138 -7.05 15.71 0.40
CA ILE A 138 -5.68 15.33 0.04
C ILE A 138 -4.92 16.58 -0.39
N ALA A 139 -3.74 16.78 0.21
CA ALA A 139 -2.74 17.72 -0.27
C ALA A 139 -1.44 16.97 -0.56
N SER A 140 -0.74 17.29 -1.65
CA SER A 140 0.49 16.61 -2.01
C SER A 140 1.46 17.52 -2.74
N VAL A 141 2.74 17.20 -2.62
CA VAL A 141 3.82 17.76 -3.43
C VAL A 141 4.72 16.63 -3.92
N ALA A 142 5.27 16.81 -5.10
CA ALA A 142 6.20 15.84 -5.69
C ALA A 142 7.36 16.55 -6.39
N HIS A 143 8.53 15.94 -6.32
CA HIS A 143 9.67 16.27 -7.18
C HIS A 143 9.77 15.22 -8.29
N LYS A 144 9.86 15.68 -9.53
CA LYS A 144 9.96 14.79 -10.70
C LYS A 144 11.41 14.56 -11.09
N ALA A 145 11.73 13.29 -11.40
CA ALA A 145 12.98 12.93 -12.08
C ALA A 145 13.02 13.51 -13.50
N PRO A 146 14.21 13.56 -14.14
CA PRO A 146 14.33 13.98 -15.55
C PRO A 146 13.46 13.18 -16.53
N THR A 147 13.07 11.96 -16.18
CA THR A 147 12.18 11.11 -16.97
C THR A 147 10.70 11.44 -16.83
N GLY A 148 10.33 12.36 -15.92
CA GLY A 148 8.95 12.79 -15.70
C GLY A 148 8.19 12.02 -14.62
N VAL A 149 8.72 10.89 -14.10
CA VAL A 149 8.14 10.18 -12.97
C VAL A 149 8.37 10.96 -11.67
N ASP A 150 7.53 10.75 -10.65
CA ASP A 150 7.80 11.28 -9.31
C ASP A 150 8.96 10.51 -8.67
N GLU A 151 10.05 11.23 -8.40
CA GLU A 151 11.23 10.68 -7.73
C GLU A 151 11.02 10.61 -6.21
N GLN A 152 10.32 11.61 -5.68
CA GLN A 152 9.88 11.67 -4.29
C GLN A 152 8.59 12.46 -4.17
N SER A 153 7.77 12.07 -3.21
CA SER A 153 6.46 12.65 -2.99
C SER A 153 6.09 12.66 -1.51
N ALA A 154 5.35 13.68 -1.09
CA ALA A 154 4.76 13.75 0.25
C ALA A 154 3.26 14.01 0.14
N TYR A 155 2.50 13.41 1.04
CA TYR A 155 1.04 13.48 1.06
C TYR A 155 0.55 13.78 2.47
N VAL A 156 -0.41 14.69 2.58
CA VAL A 156 -1.17 14.94 3.80
C VAL A 156 -2.63 14.60 3.52
N LEU A 157 -3.18 13.67 4.29
CA LEU A 157 -4.55 13.21 4.15
C LEU A 157 -5.35 13.62 5.39
N ARG A 158 -6.51 14.23 5.20
CA ARG A 158 -7.49 14.43 6.26
C ARG A 158 -8.61 13.40 6.11
N HIS A 159 -8.82 12.57 7.12
CA HIS A 159 -9.85 11.55 7.15
C HIS A 159 -11.18 12.08 7.71
N ALA A 160 -12.25 11.32 7.51
CA ALA A 160 -13.62 11.76 7.79
C ALA A 160 -13.88 12.21 9.25
N GLN A 161 -13.18 11.61 10.21
CA GLN A 161 -13.30 11.96 11.63
C GLN A 161 -12.23 12.96 12.10
N GLY A 162 -11.53 13.63 11.16
CA GLY A 162 -10.54 14.66 11.45
C GLY A 162 -9.12 14.17 11.71
N GLN A 163 -8.84 12.86 11.61
CA GLN A 163 -7.48 12.33 11.69
C GLN A 163 -6.64 12.83 10.52
N ILE A 164 -5.35 13.03 10.77
CA ILE A 164 -4.38 13.46 9.75
C ILE A 164 -3.36 12.35 9.53
N SER A 165 -3.13 11.99 8.27
CA SER A 165 -2.01 11.15 7.86
C SER A 165 -0.95 12.00 7.17
N VAL A 166 0.33 11.82 7.57
CA VAL A 166 1.50 12.45 6.94
C VAL A 166 2.36 11.34 6.35
N LEU A 167 2.44 11.28 5.04
CA LEU A 167 3.02 10.17 4.31
C LEU A 167 4.09 10.65 3.34
N ALA A 168 5.12 9.84 3.10
CA ALA A 168 6.15 10.17 2.11
C ALA A 168 6.69 8.92 1.41
N SER A 169 7.18 9.12 0.18
CA SER A 169 7.89 8.10 -0.59
C SER A 169 9.08 8.72 -1.36
N ALA A 170 10.16 7.96 -1.52
CA ALA A 170 11.35 8.42 -2.24
C ALA A 170 12.15 7.28 -2.86
N LEU A 171 12.58 7.44 -4.14
CA LEU A 171 13.40 6.46 -4.86
C LEU A 171 14.91 6.73 -4.78
N ARG A 172 15.30 7.93 -4.34
CA ARG A 172 16.72 8.37 -4.32
C ARG A 172 17.23 8.67 -2.91
N THR A 173 16.39 8.49 -1.90
CA THR A 173 16.73 8.84 -0.52
C THR A 173 16.29 7.73 0.41
N GLN A 174 17.24 7.23 1.21
CA GLN A 174 16.93 6.30 2.29
C GLN A 174 16.19 7.04 3.40
N THR A 175 14.99 6.58 3.75
CA THR A 175 14.19 7.10 4.86
C THR A 175 14.15 6.12 6.03
N SER A 176 13.40 6.44 7.09
CA SER A 176 13.25 5.55 8.26
C SER A 176 12.52 4.27 7.93
N MET A 177 11.64 4.28 6.92
CA MET A 177 10.75 3.18 6.55
C MET A 177 9.90 2.70 7.72
N SER A 178 9.53 3.60 8.61
CA SER A 178 8.77 3.32 9.82
C SER A 178 7.34 3.85 9.71
N ALA A 179 6.48 3.41 10.64
CA ALA A 179 5.15 3.98 10.79
C ALA A 179 4.82 4.24 12.26
N TYR A 180 4.09 5.33 12.49
CA TYR A 180 3.58 5.71 13.80
C TYR A 180 2.08 5.94 13.73
N VAL A 181 1.37 5.45 14.74
CA VAL A 181 -0.04 5.77 14.99
C VAL A 181 -0.14 6.44 16.34
N TYR A 182 -0.59 7.69 16.36
CA TYR A 182 -0.70 8.51 17.56
C TYR A 182 -2.15 8.63 18.00
N GLY A 183 -2.42 8.27 19.24
CA GLY A 183 -3.71 8.41 19.88
C GLY A 183 -3.67 9.38 21.07
N THR A 184 -4.84 9.69 21.63
CA THR A 184 -4.96 10.58 22.78
C THR A 184 -4.33 10.03 24.07
N HIS A 185 -4.13 8.71 24.15
CA HIS A 185 -3.60 8.02 25.34
C HIS A 185 -2.34 7.19 25.04
N GLY A 186 -1.66 7.41 23.93
CA GLY A 186 -0.44 6.71 23.59
C GLY A 186 -0.12 6.69 22.11
N GLN A 187 0.84 5.86 21.75
CA GLN A 187 1.24 5.65 20.36
C GLN A 187 1.59 4.20 20.09
N ILE A 188 1.55 3.82 18.83
CA ILE A 188 2.08 2.55 18.31
C ILE A 188 3.11 2.86 17.25
N HIS A 189 4.27 2.23 17.34
CA HIS A 189 5.39 2.38 16.41
C HIS A 189 5.74 1.05 15.75
N LEU A 190 5.82 1.05 14.44
CA LEU A 190 6.39 -0.02 13.61
C LEU A 190 7.79 0.46 13.17
N PRO A 191 8.90 -0.06 13.76
CA PRO A 191 10.19 0.63 13.73
C PRO A 191 10.92 0.60 12.39
N LYS A 192 10.74 -0.44 11.60
CA LYS A 192 11.42 -0.56 10.29
C LYS A 192 10.63 -1.45 9.35
N GLN A 193 10.58 -1.02 8.09
CA GLN A 193 9.88 -1.78 7.04
C GLN A 193 8.45 -2.13 7.48
N PHE A 194 7.69 -1.11 7.90
CA PHE A 194 6.35 -1.26 8.48
C PHE A 194 5.41 -2.12 7.61
N TRP A 195 5.61 -2.14 6.29
CA TRP A 195 4.80 -2.94 5.35
C TRP A 195 5.06 -4.45 5.44
N ARG A 196 6.16 -4.87 6.08
CA ARG A 196 6.49 -6.26 6.38
C ARG A 196 6.96 -6.45 7.82
N ALA A 197 6.41 -5.64 8.71
CA ALA A 197 6.80 -5.65 10.11
C ALA A 197 6.55 -7.02 10.77
N LYS A 198 7.52 -7.45 11.58
CA LYS A 198 7.41 -8.62 12.46
C LYS A 198 7.27 -8.20 13.93
N GLU A 199 7.34 -6.89 14.19
CA GLU A 199 7.23 -6.32 15.52
C GLU A 199 6.56 -4.95 15.51
N MET A 200 6.02 -4.56 16.66
CA MET A 200 5.58 -3.21 16.96
C MET A 200 5.83 -2.87 18.41
N ILE A 201 5.94 -1.60 18.72
CA ILE A 201 6.07 -1.07 20.05
C ILE A 201 4.80 -0.31 20.40
N VAL A 202 4.08 -0.79 21.39
CA VAL A 202 2.87 -0.13 21.92
C VAL A 202 3.27 0.64 23.16
N GLN A 203 3.08 1.95 23.14
CA GLN A 203 3.44 2.85 24.24
C GLN A 203 2.21 3.63 24.74
N PRO A 204 1.43 3.06 25.65
CA PRO A 204 0.36 3.79 26.31
C PRO A 204 0.93 4.90 27.20
N ARG A 205 0.20 6.00 27.34
CA ARG A 205 0.58 7.10 28.22
C ARG A 205 0.72 6.59 29.66
N ASN A 206 1.81 6.98 30.32
CA ASN A 206 2.10 6.62 31.72
C ASN A 206 2.28 5.12 32.00
N LYS A 207 2.59 4.31 30.98
CA LYS A 207 2.93 2.89 31.12
C LYS A 207 4.24 2.60 30.39
N ALA A 208 4.90 1.53 30.77
CA ALA A 208 6.08 1.05 30.07
C ALA A 208 5.73 0.62 28.64
N PRO A 209 6.61 0.83 27.65
CA PRO A 209 6.43 0.32 26.30
C PRO A 209 6.29 -1.21 26.29
N GLN A 210 5.40 -1.72 25.46
CA GLN A 210 5.21 -3.14 25.21
C GLN A 210 5.78 -3.48 23.84
N HIS A 211 6.77 -4.37 23.81
CA HIS A 211 7.29 -4.93 22.55
C HIS A 211 6.45 -6.15 22.15
N VAL A 212 5.87 -6.12 20.99
CA VAL A 212 5.04 -7.19 20.44
C VAL A 212 5.76 -7.75 19.23
N HIS A 213 6.12 -9.02 19.28
CA HIS A 213 6.81 -9.73 18.21
C HIS A 213 5.90 -10.84 17.66
N LEU A 214 5.58 -10.77 16.38
CA LEU A 214 4.71 -11.71 15.67
C LEU A 214 5.39 -12.14 14.36
N PRO A 215 6.32 -13.09 14.43
CA PRO A 215 7.01 -13.58 13.23
C PRO A 215 6.04 -14.30 12.30
N TYR A 216 6.37 -14.29 11.01
CA TYR A 216 5.69 -15.07 9.98
C TYR A 216 6.72 -15.46 8.91
N ASP A 217 6.43 -16.55 8.23
CA ASP A 217 7.19 -17.02 7.07
C ASP A 217 6.60 -16.38 5.81
N GLY A 218 7.43 -15.61 5.08
CA GLY A 218 7.00 -14.88 3.89
C GLY A 218 8.11 -14.03 3.30
#